data_ff10c607b743f26091507421de922a12
#
_entry.id   ff10c607b743f26091507421de922a12
#
_cell.length_a   1.000
_cell.length_b   1.000
_cell.length_c   1.000
_cell.angle_alpha   90.00
_cell.angle_beta   90.00
_cell.angle_gamma   90.00
#
_symmetry.space_group_name_H-M   'P 1'
#
loop_
_entity.id
_entity.type
_entity.pdbx_description
1 polymer ?
#
loop_
_entity_poly.entity_id
_entity_poly.type
_entity_poly.pdbx_seq_one_letter_code
_entity_poly.pdbx_strand_id
1 'polypeptide(L)'
;MSFTPGDPGDFSTLSEAAKEFIRKAGPSTEELKQQVIQEKFEATLSTKFLEAEELLVKKHKDYGPKNISESPGGPLNGLRVRMHDKLARINHLYDSGATPENESLRDSFIDMANYSIIALMVLDGDWDNREIGVQPDLRENLDWT
;
A
#
# COMPACT_ATOMS: atom_id res chain seq x y z
N MET A 1 8.87 37.19 31.57
CA MET A 1 7.66 36.60 30.95
C MET A 1 8.04 36.11 29.58
N SER A 2 8.13 34.82 29.39
CA SER A 2 8.34 34.23 28.06
C SER A 2 6.98 34.21 27.34
N PHE A 3 6.87 35.03 26.33
CA PHE A 3 5.75 35.01 25.41
C PHE A 3 5.92 33.75 24.53
N THR A 4 5.10 32.74 24.76
CA THR A 4 4.99 31.64 23.81
C THR A 4 4.01 32.12 22.72
N PRO A 5 4.44 32.31 21.46
CA PRO A 5 3.50 32.57 20.39
C PRO A 5 2.55 31.38 20.38
N GLY A 6 1.25 31.63 20.46
CA GLY A 6 0.24 30.61 20.30
C GLY A 6 0.45 29.87 18.97
N ASP A 7 0.16 28.59 18.97
CA ASP A 7 0.12 27.76 17.75
C ASP A 7 -0.66 28.54 16.67
N PRO A 8 -0.09 28.76 15.47
CA PRO A 8 -0.78 29.50 14.40
C PRO A 8 -2.13 28.89 13.96
N GLY A 9 -2.52 27.76 14.53
CA GLY A 9 -3.82 27.13 14.33
C GLY A 9 -4.82 27.28 15.49
N ASP A 10 -4.44 27.90 16.60
CA ASP A 10 -5.36 28.08 17.76
C ASP A 10 -6.28 29.30 17.57
N PHE A 11 -7.47 29.07 17.04
CA PHE A 11 -8.53 30.07 16.88
C PHE A 11 -9.39 30.27 18.14
N SER A 12 -9.08 29.59 19.26
CA SER A 12 -9.92 29.59 20.47
C SER A 12 -10.08 30.95 21.11
N THR A 13 -9.06 31.81 20.95
CA THR A 13 -9.00 33.17 21.52
C THR A 13 -9.66 34.27 20.67
N LEU A 14 -10.09 33.93 19.45
CA LEU A 14 -10.71 34.91 18.55
C LEU A 14 -12.19 35.18 18.94
N SER A 15 -12.62 36.44 18.72
CA SER A 15 -14.05 36.79 18.83
C SER A 15 -14.88 36.04 17.77
N GLU A 16 -16.17 35.81 18.06
CA GLU A 16 -17.08 35.16 17.11
C GLU A 16 -17.18 35.91 15.77
N ALA A 17 -17.09 37.24 15.78
CA ALA A 17 -17.05 38.04 14.57
C ALA A 17 -15.77 37.79 13.74
N ALA A 18 -14.62 37.62 14.39
CA ALA A 18 -13.37 37.30 13.72
C ALA A 18 -13.39 35.89 13.14
N LYS A 19 -13.92 34.91 13.88
CA LYS A 19 -14.11 33.52 13.37
C LYS A 19 -15.04 33.49 12.18
N GLU A 20 -16.12 34.26 12.19
CA GLU A 20 -17.05 34.34 11.07
C GLU A 20 -16.42 35.00 9.85
N PHE A 21 -15.60 36.07 10.04
CA PHE A 21 -14.86 36.70 8.97
C PHE A 21 -13.87 35.73 8.31
N ILE A 22 -13.09 34.98 9.09
CA ILE A 22 -12.15 33.97 8.59
C ILE A 22 -12.91 32.88 7.82
N ARG A 23 -14.05 32.42 8.32
CA ARG A 23 -14.91 31.43 7.67
C ARG A 23 -15.43 31.91 6.31
N LYS A 24 -15.79 33.20 6.20
CA LYS A 24 -16.26 33.84 4.95
C LYS A 24 -15.11 34.15 3.97
N ALA A 25 -13.91 34.42 4.47
CA ALA A 25 -12.73 34.68 3.64
C ALA A 25 -12.25 33.46 2.85
N GLY A 26 -12.65 32.23 3.31
CA GLY A 26 -12.19 30.98 2.71
C GLY A 26 -10.75 30.60 3.08
N PRO A 27 -10.20 29.56 2.45
CA PRO A 27 -8.87 29.04 2.78
C PRO A 27 -7.76 30.06 2.40
N SER A 28 -6.71 30.12 3.20
CA SER A 28 -5.52 30.91 2.91
C SER A 28 -4.76 30.35 1.70
N THR A 29 -3.86 31.16 1.12
CA THR A 29 -3.00 30.71 0.01
C THR A 29 -2.16 29.49 0.39
N GLU A 30 -1.70 29.40 1.66
CA GLU A 30 -0.92 28.27 2.14
C GLU A 30 -1.79 26.99 2.27
N GLU A 31 -3.01 27.13 2.79
CA GLU A 31 -3.97 26.02 2.86
C GLU A 31 -4.31 25.49 1.48
N LEU A 32 -4.53 26.35 0.50
CA LEU A 32 -4.76 25.96 -0.89
C LEU A 32 -3.55 25.21 -1.49
N LYS A 33 -2.32 25.65 -1.22
CA LYS A 33 -1.12 24.93 -1.66
C LYS A 33 -1.03 23.54 -1.05
N GLN A 34 -1.28 23.41 0.25
CA GLN A 34 -1.27 22.12 0.94
C GLN A 34 -2.35 21.19 0.39
N GLN A 35 -3.54 21.71 0.11
CA GLN A 35 -4.61 20.94 -0.52
C GLN A 35 -4.19 20.41 -1.91
N VAL A 36 -3.60 21.25 -2.76
CA VAL A 36 -3.12 20.82 -4.09
C VAL A 36 -2.03 19.75 -3.99
N ILE A 37 -1.12 19.87 -3.02
CA ILE A 37 -0.07 18.86 -2.76
C ILE A 37 -0.71 17.54 -2.36
N GLN A 38 -1.69 17.57 -1.45
CA GLN A 38 -2.40 16.38 -0.99
C GLN A 38 -3.18 15.71 -2.12
N GLU A 39 -3.95 16.47 -2.89
CA GLU A 39 -4.70 15.95 -4.04
C GLU A 39 -3.78 15.30 -5.08
N LYS A 40 -2.62 15.93 -5.36
CA LYS A 40 -1.62 15.36 -6.27
C LYS A 40 -1.03 14.06 -5.72
N PHE A 41 -0.75 13.99 -4.42
CA PHE A 41 -0.29 12.76 -3.78
C PHE A 41 -1.33 11.65 -3.91
N GLU A 42 -2.59 11.90 -3.58
CA GLU A 42 -3.67 10.92 -3.64
C GLU A 42 -3.90 10.41 -5.08
N ALA A 43 -3.90 11.31 -6.06
CA ALA A 43 -4.03 10.94 -7.46
C ALA A 43 -2.86 10.06 -7.93
N THR A 44 -1.64 10.40 -7.53
CA THR A 44 -0.44 9.61 -7.85
C THR A 44 -0.49 8.25 -7.18
N LEU A 45 -0.87 8.18 -5.91
CA LEU A 45 -1.03 6.94 -5.15
C LEU A 45 -2.06 6.02 -5.82
N SER A 46 -3.24 6.55 -6.15
CA SER A 46 -4.29 5.80 -6.86
C SER A 46 -3.80 5.23 -8.18
N THR A 47 -3.03 6.01 -8.95
CA THR A 47 -2.43 5.55 -10.20
C THR A 47 -1.48 4.36 -9.97
N LYS A 48 -0.70 4.36 -8.88
CA LYS A 48 0.23 3.26 -8.56
C LYS A 48 -0.50 2.00 -8.12
N PHE A 49 -1.57 2.14 -7.36
CA PHE A 49 -2.41 0.99 -7.01
C PHE A 49 -3.08 0.39 -8.24
N LEU A 50 -3.61 1.21 -9.15
CA LEU A 50 -4.23 0.73 -10.38
C LEU A 50 -3.23 -0.03 -11.26
N GLU A 51 -2.00 0.49 -11.41
CA GLU A 51 -0.93 -0.18 -12.16
C GLU A 51 -0.61 -1.58 -11.58
N ALA A 52 -0.50 -1.67 -10.26
CA ALA A 52 -0.25 -2.94 -9.57
C ALA A 52 -1.44 -3.91 -9.72
N GLU A 53 -2.68 -3.43 -9.60
CA GLU A 53 -3.90 -4.19 -9.78
C GLU A 53 -4.01 -4.77 -11.20
N GLU A 54 -3.82 -3.95 -12.23
CA GLU A 54 -3.88 -4.38 -13.64
C GLU A 54 -2.87 -5.52 -13.91
N LEU A 55 -1.64 -5.38 -13.40
CA LEU A 55 -0.63 -6.41 -13.54
C LEU A 55 -1.02 -7.69 -12.79
N LEU A 56 -1.54 -7.58 -11.57
CA LEU A 56 -2.00 -8.72 -10.78
C LEU A 56 -3.12 -9.47 -11.49
N VAL A 57 -4.15 -8.76 -11.95
CA VAL A 57 -5.28 -9.35 -12.69
C VAL A 57 -4.80 -10.06 -13.95
N LYS A 58 -3.87 -9.45 -14.70
CA LYS A 58 -3.28 -10.06 -15.89
C LYS A 58 -2.53 -11.35 -15.56
N LYS A 59 -1.65 -11.31 -14.56
CA LYS A 59 -0.91 -12.50 -14.11
C LYS A 59 -1.86 -13.60 -13.57
N HIS A 60 -2.90 -13.21 -12.84
CA HIS A 60 -3.88 -14.18 -12.35
C HIS A 60 -4.62 -14.91 -13.47
N LYS A 61 -4.94 -14.23 -14.57
CA LYS A 61 -5.54 -14.87 -15.76
C LYS A 61 -4.59 -15.88 -16.41
N ASP A 62 -3.28 -15.60 -16.41
CA ASP A 62 -2.29 -16.47 -17.04
C ASP A 62 -1.97 -17.69 -16.16
N TYR A 63 -1.79 -17.49 -14.87
CA TYR A 63 -1.31 -18.53 -13.94
C TYR A 63 -2.43 -19.22 -13.16
N GLY A 64 -3.57 -18.57 -12.99
CA GLY A 64 -4.65 -19.02 -12.11
C GLY A 64 -4.24 -18.98 -10.62
N PRO A 65 -5.14 -19.36 -9.70
CA PRO A 65 -4.90 -19.28 -8.26
C PRO A 65 -3.99 -20.39 -7.72
N LYS A 66 -3.91 -21.53 -8.41
CA LYS A 66 -3.26 -22.75 -7.90
C LYS A 66 -1.76 -22.62 -7.68
N ASN A 67 -1.09 -21.75 -8.46
CA ASN A 67 0.34 -21.48 -8.28
C ASN A 67 0.67 -20.90 -6.89
N ILE A 68 -0.32 -20.37 -6.20
CA ILE A 68 -0.23 -19.89 -4.82
C ILE A 68 -0.85 -20.91 -3.86
N SER A 69 -2.12 -21.29 -4.09
CA SER A 69 -2.86 -22.18 -3.17
C SER A 69 -2.21 -23.57 -3.01
N GLU A 70 -1.59 -24.10 -4.06
CA GLU A 70 -0.90 -25.40 -4.04
C GLU A 70 0.61 -25.30 -3.86
N SER A 71 1.12 -24.15 -3.40
CA SER A 71 2.55 -23.99 -3.13
C SER A 71 3.04 -24.95 -2.05
N PRO A 72 4.24 -25.56 -2.22
CA PRO A 72 4.82 -26.39 -1.18
C PRO A 72 4.93 -25.65 0.15
N GLY A 73 4.46 -26.27 1.23
CA GLY A 73 4.40 -25.64 2.56
C GLY A 73 3.24 -24.66 2.73
N GLY A 74 2.28 -24.66 1.80
CA GLY A 74 1.09 -23.80 1.84
C GLY A 74 1.25 -22.45 1.17
N PRO A 75 0.12 -21.76 0.93
CA PRO A 75 0.09 -20.53 0.14
C PRO A 75 0.93 -19.39 0.75
N LEU A 76 0.86 -19.17 2.06
CA LEU A 76 1.65 -18.14 2.73
C LEU A 76 3.15 -18.42 2.68
N ASN A 77 3.56 -19.70 2.80
CA ASN A 77 4.97 -20.05 2.64
C ASN A 77 5.44 -19.80 1.20
N GLY A 78 4.63 -20.17 0.22
CA GLY A 78 4.95 -19.90 -1.18
C GLY A 78 5.10 -18.40 -1.48
N LEU A 79 4.25 -17.56 -0.92
CA LEU A 79 4.35 -16.10 -1.02
C LEU A 79 5.60 -15.57 -0.33
N ARG A 80 5.88 -16.05 0.89
CA ARG A 80 7.09 -15.68 1.64
C ARG A 80 8.38 -15.96 0.84
N VAL A 81 8.47 -17.12 0.19
CA VAL A 81 9.62 -17.48 -0.65
C VAL A 81 9.73 -16.53 -1.83
N ARG A 82 8.63 -16.27 -2.55
CA ARG A 82 8.61 -15.34 -3.69
C ARG A 82 9.01 -13.92 -3.30
N MET A 83 8.53 -13.44 -2.15
CA MET A 83 8.90 -12.12 -1.62
C MET A 83 10.39 -12.09 -1.25
N HIS A 84 10.92 -13.16 -0.66
CA HIS A 84 12.34 -13.28 -0.36
C HIS A 84 13.20 -13.17 -1.63
N ASP A 85 12.84 -13.87 -2.70
CA ASP A 85 13.56 -13.82 -3.98
C ASP A 85 13.57 -12.40 -4.56
N LYS A 86 12.43 -11.70 -4.53
CA LYS A 86 12.34 -10.30 -4.99
C LYS A 86 13.18 -9.36 -4.12
N LEU A 87 13.15 -9.53 -2.81
CA LEU A 87 13.96 -8.73 -1.88
C LEU A 87 15.46 -8.98 -2.09
N ALA A 88 15.88 -10.24 -2.24
CA ALA A 88 17.27 -10.58 -2.53
C ALA A 88 17.76 -9.94 -3.84
N ARG A 89 16.90 -9.95 -4.86
CA ARG A 89 17.19 -9.29 -6.14
C ARG A 89 17.29 -7.77 -6.01
N ILE A 90 16.37 -7.14 -5.28
CA ILE A 90 16.43 -5.69 -5.02
C ILE A 90 17.73 -5.32 -4.32
N ASN A 91 18.10 -6.06 -3.26
CA ASN A 91 19.34 -5.83 -2.53
C ASN A 91 20.57 -5.98 -3.45
N HIS A 92 20.62 -7.04 -4.25
CA HIS A 92 21.74 -7.26 -5.19
C HIS A 92 21.89 -6.11 -6.20
N LEU A 93 20.79 -5.66 -6.81
CA LEU A 93 20.82 -4.56 -7.77
C LEU A 93 21.19 -3.22 -7.12
N TYR A 94 20.67 -2.98 -5.90
CA TYR A 94 20.96 -1.78 -5.14
C TYR A 94 22.45 -1.72 -4.74
N ASP A 95 22.99 -2.80 -4.19
CA ASP A 95 24.36 -2.86 -3.70
C ASP A 95 25.40 -2.86 -4.83
N SER A 96 25.12 -3.52 -5.94
CA SER A 96 26.03 -3.61 -7.08
C SER A 96 25.97 -2.40 -8.01
N GLY A 97 24.86 -1.64 -8.00
CA GLY A 97 24.61 -0.58 -8.99
C GLY A 97 24.45 -1.11 -10.42
N ALA A 98 24.25 -2.42 -10.59
CA ALA A 98 24.10 -3.05 -11.90
C ALA A 98 22.81 -2.66 -12.59
N THR A 99 22.85 -2.50 -13.90
CA THR A 99 21.64 -2.33 -14.72
C THR A 99 20.95 -3.68 -14.88
N PRO A 100 19.65 -3.80 -14.57
CA PRO A 100 18.91 -5.05 -14.77
C PRO A 100 18.84 -5.45 -16.25
N GLU A 101 19.13 -6.70 -16.55
CA GLU A 101 19.09 -7.22 -17.93
C GLU A 101 17.72 -7.77 -18.33
N ASN A 102 16.99 -8.41 -17.39
CA ASN A 102 15.74 -9.12 -17.70
C ASN A 102 14.49 -8.42 -17.16
N GLU A 103 14.49 -8.10 -15.89
CA GLU A 103 13.34 -7.54 -15.19
C GLU A 103 13.76 -6.25 -14.47
N SER A 104 13.02 -5.18 -14.65
CA SER A 104 13.36 -3.90 -14.03
C SER A 104 13.29 -3.97 -12.50
N LEU A 105 14.02 -3.07 -11.81
CA LEU A 105 13.89 -2.92 -10.36
C LEU A 105 12.46 -2.56 -9.97
N ARG A 106 11.79 -1.76 -10.80
CA ARG A 106 10.40 -1.38 -10.65
C ARG A 106 9.45 -2.59 -10.60
N ASP A 107 9.64 -3.56 -11.51
CA ASP A 107 8.82 -4.76 -11.56
C ASP A 107 8.95 -5.59 -10.28
N SER A 108 10.15 -5.66 -9.71
CA SER A 108 10.37 -6.33 -8.42
C SER A 108 9.59 -5.69 -7.28
N PHE A 109 9.50 -4.35 -7.23
CA PHE A 109 8.70 -3.66 -6.23
C PHE A 109 7.19 -3.86 -6.44
N ILE A 110 6.70 -3.82 -7.68
CA ILE A 110 5.30 -4.09 -7.99
C ILE A 110 4.93 -5.53 -7.63
N ASP A 111 5.78 -6.50 -7.94
CA ASP A 111 5.56 -7.90 -7.59
C ASP A 111 5.51 -8.10 -6.07
N MET A 112 6.39 -7.46 -5.29
CA MET A 112 6.33 -7.51 -3.83
C MET A 112 5.03 -6.92 -3.27
N ALA A 113 4.59 -5.78 -3.79
CA ALA A 113 3.31 -5.19 -3.41
C ALA A 113 2.14 -6.14 -3.71
N ASN A 114 2.12 -6.75 -4.89
CA ASN A 114 1.11 -7.71 -5.30
C ASN A 114 1.14 -8.99 -4.45
N TYR A 115 2.32 -9.53 -4.12
CA TYR A 115 2.42 -10.67 -3.22
C TYR A 115 1.88 -10.36 -1.82
N SER A 116 2.06 -9.14 -1.33
CA SER A 116 1.48 -8.69 -0.06
C SER A 116 -0.05 -8.63 -0.12
N ILE A 117 -0.62 -8.11 -1.21
CA ILE A 117 -2.08 -8.12 -1.42
C ILE A 117 -2.63 -9.55 -1.52
N ILE A 118 -1.96 -10.42 -2.27
CA ILE A 118 -2.35 -11.84 -2.35
C ILE A 118 -2.31 -12.49 -0.97
N ALA A 119 -1.30 -12.17 -0.14
CA ALA A 119 -1.21 -12.71 1.21
C ALA A 119 -2.40 -12.28 2.08
N LEU A 120 -2.86 -11.03 1.97
CA LEU A 120 -4.08 -10.56 2.63
C LEU A 120 -5.31 -11.34 2.13
N MET A 121 -5.46 -11.53 0.83
CA MET A 121 -6.55 -12.33 0.26
C MET A 121 -6.51 -13.78 0.71
N VAL A 122 -5.33 -14.37 0.85
CA VAL A 122 -5.16 -15.75 1.40
C VAL A 122 -5.59 -15.79 2.86
N LEU A 123 -5.18 -14.82 3.67
CA LEU A 123 -5.53 -14.73 5.10
C LEU A 123 -7.04 -14.54 5.32
N ASP A 124 -7.68 -13.80 4.43
CA ASP A 124 -9.11 -13.53 4.48
C ASP A 124 -9.96 -14.64 3.82
N GLY A 125 -9.32 -15.60 3.14
CA GLY A 125 -10.00 -16.71 2.46
C GLY A 125 -10.53 -16.37 1.07
N ASP A 126 -10.13 -15.23 0.50
CA ASP A 126 -10.67 -14.70 -0.78
C ASP A 126 -9.85 -15.09 -2.01
N TRP A 127 -8.65 -15.67 -1.83
CA TRP A 127 -7.75 -15.93 -2.96
C TRP A 127 -8.23 -17.03 -3.89
N ASP A 128 -8.70 -18.13 -3.34
CA ASP A 128 -9.11 -19.30 -4.11
C ASP A 128 -10.61 -19.53 -3.88
N ASN A 129 -11.44 -18.77 -4.56
CA ASN A 129 -12.92 -18.85 -4.49
C ASN A 129 -13.45 -20.27 -4.83
N ARG A 130 -12.82 -21.30 -4.30
CA ARG A 130 -13.38 -22.63 -4.31
C ARG A 130 -14.64 -22.60 -3.47
N GLU A 131 -15.72 -22.96 -4.13
CA GLU A 131 -17.06 -23.16 -3.62
C GLU A 131 -17.11 -23.30 -2.09
N ILE A 132 -17.99 -22.57 -1.47
CA ILE A 132 -18.32 -22.52 -0.04
C ILE A 132 -18.20 -23.91 0.64
N GLY A 133 -17.01 -24.37 0.79
CA GLY A 133 -16.61 -25.61 1.48
C GLY A 133 -15.50 -25.22 2.44
N VAL A 134 -15.86 -25.15 3.71
CA VAL A 134 -15.03 -25.00 4.90
C VAL A 134 -13.53 -24.91 4.59
N GLN A 135 -13.02 -23.71 4.37
CA GLN A 135 -11.59 -23.46 4.42
C GLN A 135 -11.12 -23.70 5.85
N PRO A 136 -10.05 -24.46 6.10
CA PRO A 136 -9.47 -24.50 7.44
C PRO A 136 -9.08 -23.07 7.81
N ASP A 137 -9.56 -22.60 8.94
CA ASP A 137 -9.21 -21.28 9.45
C ASP A 137 -7.69 -21.22 9.68
N LEU A 138 -6.99 -20.61 8.73
CA LEU A 138 -5.53 -20.45 8.79
C LEU A 138 -5.11 -19.57 9.99
N ARG A 139 -6.07 -18.89 10.64
CA ARG A 139 -5.83 -18.06 11.83
C ARG A 139 -5.64 -18.90 13.10
N GLU A 140 -6.19 -20.13 13.14
CA GLU A 140 -6.06 -20.99 14.33
C GLU A 140 -4.62 -21.51 14.55
N ASN A 141 -3.77 -21.46 13.53
CA ASN A 141 -2.40 -22.00 13.58
C ASN A 141 -1.29 -20.94 13.57
N LEU A 142 -1.64 -19.67 13.54
CA LEU A 142 -0.69 -18.56 13.50
C LEU A 142 -0.88 -17.70 14.75
N ASP A 143 -0.10 -18.00 15.78
CA ASP A 143 0.05 -17.16 16.96
C ASP A 143 0.92 -15.95 16.57
N TRP A 144 0.27 -14.82 16.27
CA TRP A 144 0.90 -13.55 15.89
C TRP A 144 1.04 -12.58 17.08
N THR A 145 1.03 -13.09 18.33
CA THR A 145 1.27 -12.26 19.52
C THR A 145 2.75 -12.08 19.82
#